data_7751ec87613a67b042998281f0fa2882
#
_entry.id   7751ec87613a67b042998281f0fa2882
#
_cell.length_a   1.000
_cell.length_b   1.000
_cell.length_c   1.000
_cell.angle_alpha   90.00
_cell.angle_beta   90.00
_cell.angle_gamma   90.00
#
_symmetry.space_group_name_H-M   'P 1'
#
loop_
_entity.id
_entity.type
_entity.pdbx_description
1 polymer ?
#
loop_
_entity_poly.entity_id
_entity_poly.type
_entity_poly.pdbx_seq_one_letter_code
_entity_poly.pdbx_strand_id
1 'polypeptide(L)'
;GGTLLDCNRCGVPLIEIVTKPDFHSAAEVTAYLQELRERIRFAGLSDCKMNEGSLRCDVNLSLRPIGSRRLGERAELKNLNSFQFAAKAIAYEEERQAAVLDAGGTLFAETRGFDEKTGQTFPMRPKETQEDYRFFPEPDLPPIVLSPETVARWESELPELPAARRARYLNQYGVNRETAELLTMSRAVSDVFEEAAALTRYPRCLLYTSPSPRDRSVSR
;
A
#
# COMPACT_ATOMS: atom_id res chain seq x y z
N GLY A 1 6.96 -4.26 41.26
CA GLY A 1 6.10 -4.35 40.08
C GLY A 1 6.79 -5.15 39.01
N GLY A 2 6.09 -6.10 38.41
CA GLY A 2 6.60 -6.87 37.24
C GLY A 2 6.11 -6.27 35.94
N THR A 3 6.88 -6.45 34.88
CA THR A 3 6.46 -6.14 33.51
C THR A 3 5.88 -7.40 32.89
N LEU A 4 4.69 -7.32 32.32
CA LEU A 4 4.09 -8.38 31.51
C LEU A 4 4.55 -8.24 30.07
N LEU A 5 5.07 -9.33 29.50
CA LEU A 5 5.46 -9.41 28.09
C LEU A 5 4.36 -10.13 27.32
N ASP A 6 3.88 -9.51 26.25
CA ASP A 6 2.97 -10.11 25.29
C ASP A 6 3.75 -10.48 24.04
N CYS A 7 3.85 -11.79 23.78
CA CYS A 7 4.59 -12.35 22.64
C CYS A 7 3.70 -12.69 21.43
N ASN A 8 2.44 -12.29 21.41
CA ASN A 8 1.48 -12.63 20.34
C ASN A 8 1.92 -12.18 18.94
N ARG A 9 2.80 -11.19 18.85
CA ARG A 9 3.35 -10.67 17.58
C ARG A 9 4.85 -10.94 17.40
N CYS A 10 5.46 -11.72 18.27
CA CYS A 10 6.86 -12.11 18.12
C CYS A 10 7.04 -13.01 16.90
N GLY A 11 8.09 -12.77 16.13
CA GLY A 11 8.43 -13.57 14.95
C GLY A 11 7.54 -13.33 13.72
N VAL A 12 6.61 -12.39 13.75
CA VAL A 12 5.85 -12.01 12.56
C VAL A 12 6.76 -11.20 11.63
N PRO A 13 6.98 -11.65 10.38
CA PRO A 13 7.84 -10.94 9.45
C PRO A 13 7.23 -9.59 9.08
N LEU A 14 8.08 -8.57 8.96
CA LEU A 14 7.70 -7.23 8.53
C LEU A 14 8.56 -6.83 7.33
N ILE A 15 7.92 -6.31 6.28
CA ILE A 15 8.60 -5.69 5.14
C ILE A 15 8.32 -4.19 5.21
N GLU A 16 9.37 -3.39 5.18
CA GLU A 16 9.27 -1.95 5.02
C GLU A 16 9.59 -1.57 3.57
N ILE A 17 8.64 -0.90 2.92
CA ILE A 17 8.77 -0.43 1.53
C ILE A 17 8.91 1.09 1.57
N VAL A 18 10.11 1.58 1.29
CA VAL A 18 10.41 3.02 1.26
C VAL A 18 10.49 3.48 -0.18
N THR A 19 9.65 4.46 -0.53
CA THR A 19 9.66 5.06 -1.87
C THR A 19 10.66 6.21 -1.95
N LYS A 20 11.11 6.53 -3.15
CA LYS A 20 11.77 7.81 -3.40
C LYS A 20 10.75 8.96 -3.33
N PRO A 21 11.19 10.22 -3.17
CA PRO A 21 10.30 11.37 -3.10
C PRO A 21 9.80 11.78 -4.51
N ASP A 22 9.12 10.87 -5.18
CA ASP A 22 8.68 11.00 -6.57
C ASP A 22 7.18 11.33 -6.68
N PHE A 23 6.42 11.33 -5.57
CA PHE A 23 5.01 11.68 -5.56
C PHE A 23 4.82 13.19 -5.46
N HIS A 24 3.85 13.70 -6.22
CA HIS A 24 3.55 15.14 -6.30
C HIS A 24 2.11 15.48 -5.93
N SER A 25 1.29 14.47 -5.61
CA SER A 25 -0.10 14.67 -5.21
C SER A 25 -0.63 13.56 -4.32
N ALA A 26 -1.67 13.86 -3.54
CA ALA A 26 -2.40 12.88 -2.75
C ALA A 26 -3.04 11.78 -3.64
N ALA A 27 -3.43 12.13 -4.87
CA ALA A 27 -4.01 11.19 -5.83
C ALA A 27 -2.99 10.15 -6.29
N GLU A 28 -1.75 10.54 -6.59
CA GLU A 28 -0.65 9.63 -6.94
C GLU A 28 -0.34 8.68 -5.78
N VAL A 29 -0.25 9.19 -4.55
CA VAL A 29 -0.03 8.37 -3.35
C VAL A 29 -1.15 7.35 -3.18
N THR A 30 -2.41 7.77 -3.35
CA THR A 30 -3.55 6.87 -3.21
C THR A 30 -3.55 5.77 -4.28
N ALA A 31 -3.26 6.13 -5.54
CA ALA A 31 -3.17 5.18 -6.64
C ALA A 31 -2.04 4.16 -6.41
N TYR A 32 -0.88 4.62 -5.96
CA TYR A 32 0.24 3.76 -5.60
C TYR A 32 -0.12 2.77 -4.48
N LEU A 33 -0.73 3.25 -3.40
CA LEU A 33 -1.12 2.40 -2.27
C LEU A 33 -2.17 1.36 -2.68
N GLN A 34 -3.10 1.72 -3.56
CA GLN A 34 -4.10 0.78 -4.10
C GLN A 34 -3.43 -0.32 -4.93
N GLU A 35 -2.53 0.05 -5.84
CA GLU A 35 -1.81 -0.91 -6.68
C GLU A 35 -0.88 -1.80 -5.85
N LEU A 36 -0.16 -1.23 -4.90
CA LEU A 36 0.71 -1.98 -3.98
C LEU A 36 -0.09 -3.01 -3.19
N ARG A 37 -1.23 -2.61 -2.61
CA ARG A 37 -2.13 -3.50 -1.89
C ARG A 37 -2.63 -4.64 -2.78
N GLU A 38 -3.02 -4.33 -4.00
CA GLU A 38 -3.48 -5.33 -4.97
C GLU A 38 -2.40 -6.37 -5.25
N ARG A 39 -1.18 -5.93 -5.53
CA ARG A 39 -0.03 -6.81 -5.79
C ARG A 39 0.28 -7.72 -4.62
N ILE A 40 0.37 -7.16 -3.41
CA ILE A 40 0.70 -7.91 -2.19
C ILE A 40 -0.38 -8.96 -1.88
N ARG A 41 -1.65 -8.58 -1.99
CA ARG A 41 -2.77 -9.50 -1.77
C ARG A 41 -2.81 -10.61 -2.82
N PHE A 42 -2.60 -10.26 -4.08
CA PHE A 42 -2.58 -11.22 -5.18
C PHE A 42 -1.44 -12.22 -5.07
N ALA A 43 -0.28 -11.77 -4.63
CA ALA A 43 0.87 -12.62 -4.34
C ALA A 43 0.68 -13.50 -3.09
N GLY A 44 -0.39 -13.28 -2.31
CA GLY A 44 -0.67 -14.06 -1.09
C GLY A 44 0.25 -13.72 0.09
N LEU A 45 0.90 -12.55 0.07
CA LEU A 45 1.86 -12.15 1.09
C LEU A 45 1.19 -11.55 2.33
N SER A 46 0.07 -10.82 2.14
CA SER A 46 -0.69 -10.19 3.23
C SER A 46 -2.13 -9.92 2.79
N ASP A 47 -3.04 -9.82 3.73
CA ASP A 47 -4.41 -9.34 3.50
C ASP A 47 -4.51 -7.81 3.38
N CYS A 48 -3.44 -7.10 3.75
CA CYS A 48 -3.28 -5.64 3.64
C CYS A 48 -4.43 -4.85 4.29
N LYS A 49 -4.88 -5.25 5.47
CA LYS A 49 -5.90 -4.55 6.23
C LYS A 49 -5.27 -3.50 7.13
N MET A 50 -5.51 -2.23 6.85
CA MET A 50 -4.94 -1.14 7.66
C MET A 50 -5.55 -1.07 9.07
N ASN A 51 -6.85 -1.35 9.19
CA ASN A 51 -7.55 -1.37 10.48
C ASN A 51 -7.12 -2.52 11.42
N GLU A 52 -6.54 -3.59 10.86
CA GLU A 52 -5.99 -4.72 11.63
C GLU A 52 -4.45 -4.63 11.77
N GLY A 53 -3.83 -3.61 11.16
CA GLY A 53 -2.40 -3.34 11.25
C GLY A 53 -1.52 -4.25 10.39
N SER A 54 -2.10 -5.05 9.47
CA SER A 54 -1.33 -5.85 8.50
C SER A 54 -0.80 -5.04 7.31
N LEU A 55 -1.25 -3.81 7.14
CA LEU A 55 -0.66 -2.78 6.31
C LEU A 55 -0.62 -1.47 7.11
N ARG A 56 0.54 -0.81 7.13
CA ARG A 56 0.71 0.51 7.72
C ARG A 56 1.25 1.45 6.67
N CYS A 57 0.91 2.71 6.79
CA CYS A 57 1.38 3.74 5.88
C CYS A 57 1.76 4.97 6.70
N ASP A 58 3.00 5.43 6.56
CA ASP A 58 3.46 6.72 7.02
C ASP A 58 3.78 7.56 5.78
N VAL A 59 3.39 8.83 5.78
CA VAL A 59 3.66 9.74 4.66
C VAL A 59 4.66 10.79 5.09
N ASN A 60 5.74 10.92 4.33
CA ASN A 60 6.68 12.01 4.48
C ASN A 60 6.39 13.09 3.42
N LEU A 61 6.04 14.29 3.87
CA LEU A 61 5.66 15.41 3.02
C LEU A 61 6.51 16.64 3.29
N SER A 62 6.94 17.32 2.24
CA SER A 62 7.57 18.64 2.32
C SER A 62 7.18 19.49 1.12
N LEU A 63 7.09 20.79 1.30
CA LEU A 63 6.92 21.76 0.21
C LEU A 63 8.26 22.38 -0.18
N ARG A 64 8.37 22.73 -1.44
CA ARG A 64 9.51 23.46 -2.00
C ARG A 64 9.04 24.49 -3.02
N PRO A 65 9.76 25.59 -3.23
CA PRO A 65 9.46 26.52 -4.31
C PRO A 65 9.51 25.84 -5.69
N ILE A 66 8.64 26.25 -6.58
CA ILE A 66 8.61 25.76 -7.96
C ILE A 66 9.98 25.98 -8.61
N GLY A 67 10.49 24.92 -9.25
CA GLY A 67 11.82 24.95 -9.88
C GLY A 67 13.01 24.65 -8.94
N SER A 68 12.81 24.62 -7.63
CA SER A 68 13.85 24.20 -6.68
C SER A 68 14.08 22.69 -6.75
N ARG A 69 15.35 22.26 -6.73
CA ARG A 69 15.73 20.85 -6.56
C ARG A 69 15.88 20.46 -5.10
N ARG A 70 16.06 21.43 -4.19
CA ARG A 70 16.20 21.19 -2.76
C ARG A 70 14.84 20.96 -2.15
N LEU A 71 14.67 19.82 -1.49
CA LEU A 71 13.46 19.50 -0.71
C LEU A 71 13.36 20.43 0.49
N GLY A 72 12.12 20.72 0.91
CA GLY A 72 11.84 21.47 2.13
C GLY A 72 11.93 20.61 3.38
N GLU A 73 11.62 21.22 4.53
CA GLU A 73 11.54 20.51 5.81
C GLU A 73 10.39 19.52 5.83
N ARG A 74 10.67 18.33 6.34
CA ARG A 74 9.79 17.17 6.22
C ARG A 74 8.88 17.00 7.44
N ALA A 75 7.58 16.93 7.20
CA ALA A 75 6.62 16.40 8.16
C ALA A 75 6.38 14.92 7.89
N GLU A 76 6.47 14.08 8.92
CA GLU A 76 6.11 12.67 8.90
C GLU A 76 4.69 12.50 9.43
N LEU A 77 3.75 12.10 8.58
CA LEU A 77 2.34 11.92 8.94
C LEU A 77 2.08 10.49 9.37
N LYS A 78 1.56 10.32 10.58
CA LYS A 78 1.24 9.03 11.20
C LYS A 78 -0.25 8.88 11.51
N ASN A 79 -0.65 7.69 11.96
CA ASN A 79 -2.03 7.33 12.29
C ASN A 79 -2.97 7.37 11.07
N LEU A 80 -2.47 6.93 9.92
CA LEU A 80 -3.21 6.87 8.66
C LEU A 80 -3.86 5.50 8.52
N ASN A 81 -5.09 5.34 9.05
CA ASN A 81 -5.78 4.04 9.12
C ASN A 81 -6.57 3.68 7.85
N SER A 82 -6.54 4.53 6.83
CA SER A 82 -7.10 4.26 5.50
C SER A 82 -6.42 5.09 4.43
N PHE A 83 -6.52 4.68 3.16
CA PHE A 83 -6.00 5.45 2.03
C PHE A 83 -6.71 6.81 1.89
N GLN A 84 -7.98 6.87 2.26
CA GLN A 84 -8.72 8.12 2.28
C GLN A 84 -8.18 9.09 3.34
N PHE A 85 -7.81 8.58 4.52
CA PHE A 85 -7.19 9.40 5.56
C PHE A 85 -5.79 9.84 5.18
N ALA A 86 -5.02 9.00 4.48
CA ALA A 86 -3.75 9.41 3.90
C ALA A 86 -3.92 10.60 2.94
N ALA A 87 -4.89 10.54 2.02
CA ALA A 87 -5.17 11.61 1.09
C ALA A 87 -5.60 12.91 1.81
N LYS A 88 -6.47 12.81 2.81
CA LYS A 88 -6.92 13.97 3.60
C LYS A 88 -5.78 14.59 4.41
N ALA A 89 -4.94 13.76 5.02
CA ALA A 89 -3.80 14.22 5.80
C ALA A 89 -2.78 14.95 4.92
N ILE A 90 -2.52 14.44 3.70
CA ILE A 90 -1.65 15.09 2.71
C ILE A 90 -2.22 16.46 2.34
N ALA A 91 -3.51 16.53 1.97
CA ALA A 91 -4.13 17.79 1.56
C ALA A 91 -4.08 18.84 2.68
N TYR A 92 -4.45 18.45 3.91
CA TYR A 92 -4.38 19.35 5.05
C TYR A 92 -2.95 19.84 5.35
N GLU A 93 -1.98 18.94 5.29
CA GLU A 93 -0.59 19.27 5.59
C GLU A 93 0.04 20.14 4.50
N GLU A 94 -0.34 19.95 3.25
CA GLU A 94 0.03 20.81 2.13
C GLU A 94 -0.44 22.24 2.37
N GLU A 95 -1.73 22.44 2.70
CA GLU A 95 -2.30 23.75 3.02
C GLU A 95 -1.63 24.40 4.23
N ARG A 96 -1.39 23.60 5.29
CA ARG A 96 -0.74 24.09 6.51
C ARG A 96 0.69 24.57 6.24
N GLN A 97 1.48 23.78 5.53
CA GLN A 97 2.86 24.15 5.20
C GLN A 97 2.92 25.37 4.28
N ALA A 98 2.03 25.43 3.28
CA ALA A 98 1.91 26.60 2.40
C ALA A 98 1.59 27.85 3.19
N ALA A 99 0.58 27.82 4.07
CA ALA A 99 0.20 28.98 4.88
C ALA A 99 1.34 29.48 5.78
N VAL A 100 2.13 28.58 6.38
CA VAL A 100 3.30 28.97 7.19
C VAL A 100 4.38 29.63 6.33
N LEU A 101 4.69 29.08 5.17
CA LEU A 101 5.70 29.61 4.26
C LEU A 101 5.27 30.97 3.64
N ASP A 102 4.02 31.10 3.24
CA ASP A 102 3.45 32.34 2.69
C ASP A 102 3.42 33.47 3.70
N ALA A 103 3.27 33.13 4.99
CA ALA A 103 3.38 34.11 6.10
C ALA A 103 4.85 34.46 6.47
N GLY A 104 5.85 33.91 5.74
CA GLY A 104 7.27 34.10 6.04
C GLY A 104 7.76 33.33 7.28
N GLY A 105 6.99 32.33 7.73
CA GLY A 105 7.37 31.45 8.83
C GLY A 105 8.38 30.39 8.42
N THR A 106 8.82 29.61 9.41
CA THR A 106 9.78 28.51 9.22
C THR A 106 9.13 27.19 9.58
N LEU A 107 9.35 26.19 8.75
CA LEU A 107 8.97 24.79 9.02
C LEU A 107 10.14 24.06 9.66
N PHE A 108 9.83 23.08 10.48
CA PHE A 108 10.81 22.20 11.14
C PHE A 108 10.45 20.74 10.83
N ALA A 109 11.49 19.88 10.81
CA ALA A 109 11.26 18.44 10.71
C ALA A 109 10.52 17.94 11.95
N GLU A 110 9.32 17.41 11.77
CA GLU A 110 8.45 16.97 12.87
C GLU A 110 7.64 15.73 12.49
N THR A 111 7.21 14.98 13.51
CA THR A 111 6.21 13.93 13.36
C THR A 111 4.84 14.48 13.76
N ARG A 112 3.84 14.26 12.91
CA ARG A 112 2.46 14.71 13.09
C ARG A 112 1.49 13.54 13.03
N GLY A 113 0.54 13.50 13.93
CA GLY A 113 -0.58 12.56 13.90
C GLY A 113 -1.73 13.13 13.09
N PHE A 114 -2.52 12.25 12.47
CA PHE A 114 -3.79 12.65 11.84
C PHE A 114 -4.96 12.32 12.76
N ASP A 115 -5.84 13.29 12.97
CA ASP A 115 -7.10 13.13 13.71
C ASP A 115 -8.24 12.94 12.70
N GLU A 116 -8.80 11.74 12.70
CA GLU A 116 -9.90 11.35 11.80
C GLU A 116 -11.19 12.15 12.01
N LYS A 117 -11.42 12.66 13.25
CA LYS A 117 -12.63 13.39 13.59
C LYS A 117 -12.60 14.82 13.12
N THR A 118 -11.46 15.47 13.28
CA THR A 118 -11.28 16.87 12.86
C THR A 118 -10.80 17.00 11.43
N GLY A 119 -10.19 15.93 10.86
CA GLY A 119 -9.55 15.95 9.56
C GLY A 119 -8.25 16.76 9.52
N GLN A 120 -7.63 17.00 10.68
CA GLN A 120 -6.45 17.83 10.82
C GLN A 120 -5.24 17.04 11.28
N THR A 121 -4.04 17.55 11.00
CA THR A 121 -2.82 17.03 11.59
C THR A 121 -2.48 17.80 12.87
N PHE A 122 -1.91 17.10 13.85
CA PHE A 122 -1.44 17.68 15.11
C PHE A 122 0.00 17.25 15.39
N PRO A 123 0.83 18.10 16.01
CA PRO A 123 2.20 17.75 16.35
C PRO A 123 2.23 16.65 17.42
N MET A 124 3.10 15.65 17.22
CA MET A 124 3.31 14.58 18.20
C MET A 124 4.61 14.80 18.96
N ARG A 125 5.72 14.74 18.24
CA ARG A 125 7.07 14.91 18.81
C ARG A 125 8.00 15.49 17.75
N PRO A 126 9.06 16.20 18.14
CA PRO A 126 10.15 16.52 17.22
C PRO A 126 10.78 15.21 16.72
N LYS A 127 11.35 15.27 15.51
CA LYS A 127 12.00 14.10 14.94
C LYS A 127 13.28 13.79 15.69
N GLU A 128 13.43 12.53 16.10
CA GLU A 128 14.64 12.03 16.76
C GLU A 128 15.85 12.12 15.80
N THR A 129 17.03 12.32 16.36
CA THR A 129 18.27 12.29 15.59
C THR A 129 18.62 10.87 15.18
N GLN A 130 19.47 10.70 14.15
CA GLN A 130 19.90 9.37 13.69
C GLN A 130 20.59 8.55 14.79
N GLU A 131 21.19 9.20 15.77
CA GLU A 131 21.89 8.59 16.91
C GLU A 131 20.97 7.76 17.81
N ASP A 132 19.68 8.07 17.81
CA ASP A 132 18.69 7.37 18.64
C ASP A 132 18.25 6.00 18.04
N TYR A 133 18.51 5.77 16.75
CA TYR A 133 18.04 4.57 16.05
C TYR A 133 18.93 3.34 16.21
N ARG A 134 20.14 3.45 16.80
CA ARG A 134 21.07 2.35 17.03
C ARG A 134 21.28 1.46 15.80
N PHE A 135 21.66 2.05 14.66
CA PHE A 135 21.93 1.34 13.42
C PHE A 135 23.18 0.44 13.51
N PHE A 136 23.04 -0.68 14.18
CA PHE A 136 24.05 -1.75 14.21
C PHE A 136 23.37 -3.10 14.03
N PRO A 137 24.08 -4.11 13.48
CA PRO A 137 23.55 -5.45 13.34
C PRO A 137 23.16 -6.02 14.72
N GLU A 138 21.98 -6.67 14.79
CA GLU A 138 21.57 -7.38 15.99
C GLU A 138 22.56 -8.55 16.24
N PRO A 139 23.23 -8.62 17.39
CA PRO A 139 24.26 -9.62 17.63
C PRO A 139 23.75 -11.07 17.67
N ASP A 140 22.47 -11.25 17.96
CA ASP A 140 21.83 -12.56 18.03
C ASP A 140 21.32 -13.07 16.66
N LEU A 141 21.36 -12.23 15.62
CA LEU A 141 20.92 -12.58 14.27
C LEU A 141 22.13 -12.79 13.35
N PRO A 142 22.35 -14.03 12.84
CA PRO A 142 23.40 -14.26 11.87
C PRO A 142 23.06 -13.57 10.53
N PRO A 143 24.09 -13.20 9.74
CA PRO A 143 23.88 -12.69 8.40
C PRO A 143 23.11 -13.67 7.53
N ILE A 144 22.07 -13.19 6.84
CA ILE A 144 21.31 -13.96 5.86
C ILE A 144 21.94 -13.72 4.50
N VAL A 145 22.49 -14.77 3.90
CA VAL A 145 23.10 -14.71 2.56
C VAL A 145 22.20 -15.46 1.58
N LEU A 146 21.70 -14.71 0.59
CA LEU A 146 20.90 -15.28 -0.50
C LEU A 146 21.78 -15.49 -1.72
N SER A 147 21.83 -16.73 -2.26
CA SER A 147 22.54 -16.98 -3.51
C SER A 147 21.76 -16.43 -4.71
N PRO A 148 22.45 -16.03 -5.80
CA PRO A 148 21.81 -15.61 -7.03
C PRO A 148 20.80 -16.66 -7.58
N GLU A 149 21.12 -17.94 -7.42
CA GLU A 149 20.26 -19.05 -7.86
C GLU A 149 18.96 -19.10 -7.05
N THR A 150 19.04 -18.81 -5.74
CA THR A 150 17.85 -18.74 -4.89
C THR A 150 16.95 -17.60 -5.31
N VAL A 151 17.52 -16.44 -5.60
CA VAL A 151 16.77 -15.26 -6.07
C VAL A 151 16.12 -15.57 -7.42
N ALA A 152 16.86 -16.10 -8.39
CA ALA A 152 16.35 -16.45 -9.71
C ALA A 152 15.21 -17.50 -9.63
N ARG A 153 15.33 -18.47 -8.74
CA ARG A 153 14.25 -19.43 -8.50
C ARG A 153 12.99 -18.74 -7.99
N TRP A 154 13.09 -17.87 -6.99
CA TRP A 154 11.95 -17.15 -6.46
C TRP A 154 11.32 -16.21 -7.50
N GLU A 155 12.12 -15.56 -8.34
CA GLU A 155 11.61 -14.76 -9.44
C GLU A 155 10.78 -15.61 -10.43
N SER A 156 11.23 -16.86 -10.71
CA SER A 156 10.49 -17.77 -11.59
C SER A 156 9.19 -18.33 -10.97
N GLU A 157 9.11 -18.34 -9.64
CA GLU A 157 7.94 -18.80 -8.87
C GLU A 157 6.91 -17.69 -8.63
N LEU A 158 7.25 -16.43 -8.97
CA LEU A 158 6.30 -15.32 -8.79
C LEU A 158 5.06 -15.52 -9.66
N PRO A 159 3.86 -15.34 -9.11
CA PRO A 159 2.64 -15.42 -9.89
C PRO A 159 2.55 -14.25 -10.88
N GLU A 160 1.86 -14.46 -12.00
CA GLU A 160 1.52 -13.37 -12.90
C GLU A 160 0.74 -12.29 -12.13
N LEU A 161 1.24 -11.06 -12.14
CA LEU A 161 0.66 -9.96 -11.38
C LEU A 161 -0.67 -9.48 -12.00
N PRO A 162 -1.57 -8.86 -11.21
CA PRO A 162 -2.90 -8.47 -11.66
C PRO A 162 -2.91 -7.62 -12.93
N ALA A 163 -1.98 -6.67 -13.08
CA ALA A 163 -1.91 -5.81 -14.26
C ALA A 163 -1.60 -6.60 -15.55
N ALA A 164 -0.63 -7.53 -15.49
CA ALA A 164 -0.30 -8.40 -16.61
C ALA A 164 -1.46 -9.35 -16.94
N ARG A 165 -2.09 -9.93 -15.92
CA ARG A 165 -3.24 -10.81 -16.05
C ARG A 165 -4.45 -10.08 -16.66
N ARG A 166 -4.73 -8.83 -16.25
CA ARG A 166 -5.75 -7.98 -16.89
C ARG A 166 -5.50 -7.78 -18.38
N ALA A 167 -4.27 -7.41 -18.74
CA ALA A 167 -3.88 -7.24 -20.13
C ALA A 167 -4.06 -8.54 -20.95
N ARG A 168 -3.70 -9.68 -20.36
CA ARG A 168 -3.91 -10.99 -20.98
C ARG A 168 -5.40 -11.31 -21.15
N TYR A 169 -6.24 -11.04 -20.16
CA TYR A 169 -7.69 -11.30 -20.23
C TYR A 169 -8.38 -10.47 -21.32
N LEU A 170 -8.00 -9.19 -21.46
CA LEU A 170 -8.49 -8.34 -22.54
C LEU A 170 -8.14 -8.94 -23.92
N ASN A 171 -6.90 -9.40 -24.10
CA ASN A 171 -6.42 -9.89 -25.38
C ASN A 171 -6.85 -11.34 -25.68
N GLN A 172 -6.72 -12.22 -24.70
CA GLN A 172 -6.94 -13.67 -24.88
C GLN A 172 -8.41 -14.03 -24.84
N TYR A 173 -9.17 -13.47 -23.90
CA TYR A 173 -10.58 -13.80 -23.71
C TYR A 173 -11.53 -12.76 -24.30
N GLY A 174 -11.01 -11.60 -24.71
CA GLY A 174 -11.81 -10.52 -25.31
C GLY A 174 -12.86 -9.95 -24.34
N VAL A 175 -12.62 -10.02 -23.02
CA VAL A 175 -13.48 -9.40 -22.01
C VAL A 175 -13.28 -7.90 -22.01
N ASN A 176 -14.23 -7.13 -21.49
CA ASN A 176 -14.05 -5.69 -21.33
C ASN A 176 -13.18 -5.37 -20.09
N ARG A 177 -12.78 -4.10 -19.96
CA ARG A 177 -11.89 -3.64 -18.91
C ARG A 177 -12.47 -3.87 -17.51
N GLU A 178 -13.73 -3.52 -17.29
CA GLU A 178 -14.41 -3.68 -16.00
C GLU A 178 -14.43 -5.15 -15.57
N THR A 179 -14.74 -6.04 -16.50
CA THR A 179 -14.73 -7.48 -16.28
C THR A 179 -13.32 -7.99 -15.94
N ALA A 180 -12.29 -7.53 -16.68
CA ALA A 180 -10.92 -7.92 -16.38
C ALA A 180 -10.48 -7.45 -14.99
N GLU A 181 -10.88 -6.25 -14.56
CA GLU A 181 -10.65 -5.72 -13.21
C GLU A 181 -11.33 -6.59 -12.15
N LEU A 182 -12.61 -6.93 -12.33
CA LEU A 182 -13.35 -7.80 -11.41
C LEU A 182 -12.73 -9.19 -11.29
N LEU A 183 -12.37 -9.80 -12.41
CA LEU A 183 -11.77 -11.14 -12.43
C LEU A 183 -10.37 -11.17 -11.77
N THR A 184 -9.67 -10.04 -11.71
CA THR A 184 -8.35 -9.95 -11.10
C THR A 184 -8.34 -9.32 -9.71
N MET A 185 -9.50 -9.07 -9.10
CA MET A 185 -9.58 -8.56 -7.72
C MET A 185 -8.99 -9.50 -6.67
N SER A 186 -9.04 -10.82 -6.93
CA SER A 186 -8.37 -11.80 -6.09
C SER A 186 -7.83 -12.95 -6.93
N ARG A 187 -6.74 -13.55 -6.45
CA ARG A 187 -6.12 -14.71 -7.11
C ARG A 187 -7.10 -15.87 -7.25
N ALA A 188 -7.86 -16.18 -6.21
CA ALA A 188 -8.83 -17.27 -6.21
C ALA A 188 -9.90 -17.11 -7.30
N VAL A 189 -10.42 -15.88 -7.50
CA VAL A 189 -11.39 -15.60 -8.57
C VAL A 189 -10.74 -15.76 -9.94
N SER A 190 -9.53 -15.27 -10.11
CA SER A 190 -8.78 -15.43 -11.36
C SER A 190 -8.54 -16.89 -11.71
N ASP A 191 -8.07 -17.67 -10.74
CA ASP A 191 -7.72 -19.07 -10.95
C ASP A 191 -8.95 -19.90 -11.31
N VAL A 192 -10.08 -19.72 -10.62
CA VAL A 192 -11.36 -20.36 -10.97
C VAL A 192 -11.83 -19.96 -12.37
N PHE A 193 -11.72 -18.68 -12.73
CA PHE A 193 -12.08 -18.25 -14.08
C PHE A 193 -11.20 -18.91 -15.15
N GLU A 194 -9.90 -18.99 -14.95
CA GLU A 194 -8.97 -19.61 -15.90
C GLU A 194 -9.21 -21.11 -16.05
N GLU A 195 -9.43 -21.82 -14.93
CA GLU A 195 -9.79 -23.23 -14.98
C GLU A 195 -11.09 -23.46 -15.76
N ALA A 196 -12.13 -22.67 -15.49
CA ALA A 196 -13.38 -22.75 -16.21
C ALA A 196 -13.23 -22.36 -17.69
N ALA A 197 -12.42 -21.33 -17.98
CA ALA A 197 -12.16 -20.87 -19.35
C ALA A 197 -11.43 -21.93 -20.20
N ALA A 198 -10.57 -22.73 -19.58
CA ALA A 198 -9.88 -23.83 -20.25
C ALA A 198 -10.82 -24.97 -20.67
N LEU A 199 -11.98 -25.11 -20.01
CA LEU A 199 -12.96 -26.17 -20.27
C LEU A 199 -14.02 -25.78 -21.32
N THR A 200 -14.03 -24.54 -21.80
CA THR A 200 -15.07 -24.05 -22.72
C THR A 200 -14.46 -23.39 -23.98
N ARG A 201 -15.17 -23.52 -25.08
CA ARG A 201 -14.86 -22.76 -26.32
C ARG A 201 -15.33 -21.30 -26.26
N TYR A 202 -16.14 -20.96 -25.25
CA TYR A 202 -16.79 -19.67 -25.11
C TYR A 202 -16.53 -19.05 -23.71
N PRO A 203 -15.29 -18.69 -23.37
CA PRO A 203 -14.94 -18.18 -22.04
C PRO A 203 -15.79 -16.97 -21.60
N ARG A 204 -16.20 -16.13 -22.56
CA ARG A 204 -17.05 -14.96 -22.28
C ARG A 204 -18.44 -15.34 -21.74
N CYS A 205 -18.96 -16.51 -22.10
CA CYS A 205 -20.27 -16.96 -21.60
C CYS A 205 -20.26 -17.28 -20.11
N LEU A 206 -19.11 -17.64 -19.54
CA LEU A 206 -18.98 -17.88 -18.09
C LEU A 206 -19.38 -16.67 -17.25
N LEU A 207 -19.19 -15.46 -17.79
CA LEU A 207 -19.50 -14.21 -17.10
C LEU A 207 -21.01 -13.94 -16.97
N TYR A 208 -21.81 -14.55 -17.86
CA TYR A 208 -23.27 -14.40 -17.89
C TYR A 208 -23.99 -15.53 -17.14
N THR A 209 -23.28 -16.62 -16.87
CA THR A 209 -23.84 -17.78 -16.16
C THR A 209 -23.52 -17.81 -14.68
N SER A 210 -22.61 -16.96 -14.21
CA SER A 210 -22.33 -16.81 -12.79
C SER A 210 -23.48 -16.07 -12.12
N PRO A 211 -24.11 -16.65 -11.06
CA PRO A 211 -25.20 -15.96 -10.37
C PRO A 211 -24.72 -14.63 -9.79
N SER A 212 -25.34 -13.54 -10.23
CA SER A 212 -25.10 -12.22 -9.69
C SER A 212 -25.43 -12.19 -8.19
N PRO A 213 -24.72 -11.40 -7.37
CA PRO A 213 -25.16 -11.16 -5.99
C PRO A 213 -26.60 -10.68 -5.87
N ARG A 214 -27.16 -10.08 -6.94
CA ARG A 214 -28.57 -9.68 -7.04
C ARG A 214 -29.52 -10.88 -7.21
N ASP A 215 -29.05 -11.97 -7.82
CA ASP A 215 -29.89 -13.17 -8.06
C ASP A 215 -30.11 -13.96 -6.78
N ARG A 216 -29.27 -13.79 -5.75
CA ARG A 216 -29.45 -14.40 -4.42
C ARG A 216 -30.56 -13.76 -3.60
N SER A 217 -31.04 -12.58 -3.96
CA SER A 217 -32.09 -11.86 -3.24
C SER A 217 -33.51 -12.25 -3.68
N VAL A 218 -33.67 -13.02 -4.75
CA VAL A 218 -34.98 -13.39 -5.34
C VAL A 218 -35.42 -14.78 -4.92
N SER A 219 -34.60 -15.55 -4.20
CA SER A 219 -34.95 -16.90 -3.73
C SER A 219 -35.22 -16.95 -2.22
N ARG A 220 -36.13 -16.09 -1.73
CA ARG A 220 -36.76 -16.23 -0.41
C ARG A 220 -38.23 -15.90 -0.52
#